data_f43f541475bc0319194187625fbac3cf
#
_entry.id   f43f541475bc0319194187625fbac3cf
#
_cell.length_a   1.000
_cell.length_b   1.000
_cell.length_c   1.000
_cell.angle_alpha   90.00
_cell.angle_beta   90.00
_cell.angle_gamma   90.00
#
_symmetry.space_group_name_H-M   'P 1'
#
loop_
_entity.id
_entity.type
_entity.pdbx_description
1 polymer ?
#
loop_
_entity_poly.entity_id
_entity_poly.type
_entity_poly.pdbx_seq_one_letter_code
_entity_poly.pdbx_strand_id
1 'polypeptide(L)'
;MNDLKVCCSLEDIRVVFILFGDICSVKEIVDKVKAAGKVAMVHVDLISGLSSKDIVVEFIQKNTKADGIISTKPTLIKKGRELGMFTILRYFLLDSMAYENIRQQQHAVKPDFIEVLPGVMPKIIKNVCKMSRTPIIAGGLISDRESVMDALSAGAIAVSSTNHEVWML
;
A
#
# COMPACT_ATOMS: atom_id res chain seq x y z
N MET A 1 1.61 -6.67 16.90
CA MET A 1 2.18 -5.60 17.77
C MET A 1 3.69 -5.64 17.83
N ASN A 2 4.33 -6.82 17.80
CA ASN A 2 5.80 -6.92 17.79
C ASN A 2 6.41 -6.34 16.50
N ASP A 3 5.87 -6.69 15.35
CA ASP A 3 6.34 -6.24 14.02
C ASP A 3 6.27 -4.71 13.88
N LEU A 4 5.22 -4.08 14.43
CA LEU A 4 5.11 -2.62 14.43
C LEU A 4 6.27 -1.96 15.18
N LYS A 5 6.67 -2.51 16.34
CA LYS A 5 7.80 -1.98 17.11
C LYS A 5 9.10 -2.11 16.33
N VAL A 6 9.34 -3.28 15.72
CA VAL A 6 10.53 -3.52 14.90
C VAL A 6 10.55 -2.56 13.71
N CYS A 7 9.46 -2.48 12.95
CA CYS A 7 9.37 -1.59 11.79
C CYS A 7 9.59 -0.11 12.18
N CYS A 8 9.07 0.32 13.33
CA CYS A 8 9.25 1.69 13.82
C CYS A 8 10.70 1.99 14.26
N SER A 9 11.48 0.98 14.68
CA SER A 9 12.87 1.16 15.13
C SER A 9 13.89 1.19 13.97
N LEU A 10 13.54 0.72 12.77
CA LEU A 10 14.44 0.66 11.63
C LEU A 10 14.51 2.01 10.91
N GLU A 11 15.69 2.61 10.81
CA GLU A 11 15.89 3.95 10.22
C GLU A 11 15.58 3.98 8.72
N ASP A 12 15.91 2.91 7.99
CA ASP A 12 15.74 2.83 6.53
C ASP A 12 14.29 2.66 6.10
N ILE A 13 13.41 2.18 6.98
CA ILE A 13 11.97 2.08 6.71
C ILE A 13 11.33 3.46 6.85
N ARG A 14 10.89 4.03 5.75
CA ARG A 14 10.24 5.36 5.73
C ARG A 14 8.72 5.30 5.70
N VAL A 15 8.15 4.26 5.09
CA VAL A 15 6.71 4.10 4.88
C VAL A 15 6.23 2.81 5.52
N VAL A 16 5.18 2.89 6.33
CA VAL A 16 4.58 1.74 7.01
C VAL A 16 3.16 1.54 6.51
N PHE A 17 2.88 0.34 5.97
CA PHE A 17 1.56 -0.10 5.59
C PHE A 17 0.88 -0.77 6.79
N ILE A 18 -0.17 -0.16 7.30
CA ILE A 18 -0.95 -0.65 8.44
C ILE A 18 -2.04 -1.58 7.89
N LEU A 19 -1.85 -2.88 8.07
CA LEU A 19 -2.71 -3.94 7.53
C LEU A 19 -3.58 -4.62 8.60
N PHE A 20 -3.62 -4.08 9.82
CA PHE A 20 -4.29 -4.69 10.97
C PHE A 20 -4.84 -3.62 11.91
N GLY A 21 -5.68 -4.07 12.83
CA GLY A 21 -6.34 -3.23 13.82
C GLY A 21 -7.85 -3.13 13.55
N ASP A 22 -8.47 -2.30 14.33
CA ASP A 22 -9.91 -2.00 14.26
C ASP A 22 -10.18 -0.51 14.45
N ILE A 23 -11.43 -0.13 14.36
CA ILE A 23 -11.87 1.27 14.50
C ILE A 23 -11.45 1.90 15.83
N CYS A 24 -11.28 1.10 16.89
CA CYS A 24 -10.89 1.59 18.22
C CYS A 24 -9.37 1.75 18.37
N SER A 25 -8.59 0.93 17.66
CA SER A 25 -7.12 0.85 17.81
C SER A 25 -6.34 1.56 16.68
N VAL A 26 -6.94 1.78 15.52
CA VAL A 26 -6.23 2.33 14.35
C VAL A 26 -5.56 3.68 14.63
N LYS A 27 -6.20 4.54 15.42
CA LYS A 27 -5.61 5.83 15.81
C LYS A 27 -4.30 5.65 16.56
N GLU A 28 -4.29 4.79 17.58
CA GLU A 28 -3.08 4.53 18.38
C GLU A 28 -1.96 3.90 17.56
N ILE A 29 -2.31 3.00 16.61
CA ILE A 29 -1.34 2.39 15.68
C ILE A 29 -0.71 3.46 14.80
N VAL A 30 -1.51 4.34 14.20
CA VAL A 30 -1.04 5.46 13.38
C VAL A 30 -0.16 6.40 14.21
N ASP A 31 -0.59 6.77 15.42
CA ASP A 31 0.19 7.68 16.28
C ASP A 31 1.58 7.10 16.61
N LYS A 32 1.72 5.78 16.80
CA LYS A 32 3.01 5.11 16.99
C LYS A 32 3.91 5.22 15.76
N VAL A 33 3.37 4.99 14.56
CA VAL A 33 4.11 5.16 13.29
C VAL A 33 4.56 6.59 13.11
N LYS A 34 3.68 7.56 13.39
CA LYS A 34 4.00 8.99 13.27
C LYS A 34 5.02 9.45 14.30
N ALA A 35 4.96 8.93 15.54
CA ALA A 35 5.96 9.21 16.58
C ALA A 35 7.36 8.72 16.21
N ALA A 36 7.46 7.67 15.39
CA ALA A 36 8.72 7.18 14.81
C ALA A 36 9.18 7.99 13.58
N GLY A 37 8.51 9.09 13.22
CA GLY A 37 8.87 9.93 12.08
C GLY A 37 8.54 9.33 10.71
N LYS A 38 7.71 8.30 10.65
CA LYS A 38 7.41 7.56 9.42
C LYS A 38 6.10 7.97 8.79
N VAL A 39 5.96 7.66 7.51
CA VAL A 39 4.70 7.80 6.73
C VAL A 39 3.78 6.63 7.07
N ALA A 40 2.55 6.94 7.47
CA ALA A 40 1.54 5.97 7.86
C ALA A 40 0.48 5.82 6.75
N MET A 41 0.45 4.66 6.08
CA MET A 41 -0.55 4.31 5.06
C MET A 41 -1.51 3.26 5.63
N VAL A 42 -2.79 3.58 5.75
CA VAL A 42 -3.80 2.67 6.34
C VAL A 42 -4.51 1.88 5.25
N HIS A 43 -4.47 0.55 5.33
CA HIS A 43 -5.26 -0.30 4.44
C HIS A 43 -6.70 -0.39 4.94
N VAL A 44 -7.55 0.49 4.45
CA VAL A 44 -8.92 0.68 4.96
C VAL A 44 -9.81 -0.54 4.82
N ASP A 45 -9.55 -1.43 3.85
CA ASP A 45 -10.31 -2.68 3.69
C ASP A 45 -9.99 -3.73 4.76
N LEU A 46 -8.88 -3.58 5.50
CA LEU A 46 -8.39 -4.55 6.51
C LEU A 46 -8.60 -4.08 7.95
N ILE A 47 -9.06 -2.87 8.17
CA ILE A 47 -9.37 -2.37 9.52
C ILE A 47 -10.75 -2.86 9.94
N SER A 48 -10.80 -3.67 10.97
CA SER A 48 -12.06 -4.23 11.48
C SER A 48 -13.02 -3.13 11.97
N GLY A 49 -14.31 -3.29 11.67
CA GLY A 49 -15.34 -2.32 12.04
C GLY A 49 -15.48 -1.15 11.06
N LEU A 50 -14.60 -1.01 10.09
CA LEU A 50 -14.78 -0.06 9.00
C LEU A 50 -15.67 -0.64 7.89
N SER A 51 -16.54 0.19 7.31
CA SER A 51 -17.40 -0.17 6.19
C SER A 51 -16.67 0.00 4.85
N SER A 52 -17.29 -0.44 3.75
CA SER A 52 -16.77 -0.20 2.39
C SER A 52 -17.30 1.08 1.75
N LYS A 53 -17.76 2.04 2.55
CA LYS A 53 -18.34 3.31 2.09
C LYS A 53 -17.34 4.46 2.25
N ASP A 54 -17.50 5.51 1.49
CA ASP A 54 -16.64 6.69 1.47
C ASP A 54 -16.41 7.33 2.84
N ILE A 55 -17.38 7.20 3.75
CA ILE A 55 -17.30 7.70 5.13
C ILE A 55 -16.09 7.14 5.89
N VAL A 56 -15.60 5.96 5.52
CA VAL A 56 -14.40 5.35 6.11
C VAL A 56 -13.17 6.22 5.89
N VAL A 57 -13.02 6.75 4.69
CA VAL A 57 -11.87 7.59 4.34
C VAL A 57 -11.93 8.89 5.12
N GLU A 58 -13.13 9.48 5.26
CA GLU A 58 -13.32 10.66 6.10
C GLU A 58 -13.04 10.38 7.57
N PHE A 59 -13.43 9.18 8.06
CA PHE A 59 -13.13 8.78 9.43
C PHE A 59 -11.61 8.70 9.66
N ILE A 60 -10.86 8.04 8.78
CA ILE A 60 -9.41 7.94 8.89
C ILE A 60 -8.77 9.32 8.86
N GLN A 61 -9.16 10.17 7.91
CA GLN A 61 -8.62 11.52 7.75
C GLN A 61 -8.89 12.41 8.98
N LYS A 62 -10.10 12.36 9.57
CA LYS A 62 -10.50 13.22 10.68
C LYS A 62 -10.00 12.72 12.05
N ASN A 63 -9.90 11.41 12.24
CA ASN A 63 -9.65 10.81 13.54
C ASN A 63 -8.23 10.26 13.71
N THR A 64 -7.42 10.28 12.66
CA THR A 64 -6.02 9.80 12.72
C THR A 64 -5.08 10.82 12.08
N LYS A 65 -3.77 10.59 12.26
CA LYS A 65 -2.70 11.35 11.58
C LYS A 65 -2.15 10.56 10.38
N ALA A 66 -2.94 9.66 9.79
CA ALA A 66 -2.53 8.90 8.62
C ALA A 66 -2.23 9.83 7.44
N ASP A 67 -1.12 9.57 6.75
CA ASP A 67 -0.72 10.34 5.58
C ASP A 67 -1.50 9.88 4.34
N GLY A 68 -1.98 8.64 4.33
CA GLY A 68 -2.71 8.11 3.18
C GLY A 68 -3.44 6.79 3.47
N ILE A 69 -4.08 6.30 2.42
CA ILE A 69 -4.85 5.07 2.45
C ILE A 69 -4.40 4.09 1.36
N ILE A 70 -4.62 2.81 1.64
CA ILE A 70 -4.51 1.71 0.69
C ILE A 70 -5.88 1.07 0.58
N SER A 71 -6.34 0.79 -0.61
CA SER A 71 -7.58 0.06 -0.85
C SER A 71 -7.54 -0.70 -2.17
N THR A 72 -8.31 -1.78 -2.25
CA THR A 72 -8.61 -2.49 -3.50
C THR A 72 -9.78 -1.84 -4.26
N LYS A 73 -10.47 -0.87 -3.64
CA LYS A 73 -11.70 -0.25 -4.16
C LYS A 73 -11.42 1.12 -4.76
N PRO A 74 -11.60 1.29 -6.08
CA PRO A 74 -11.38 2.56 -6.78
C PRO A 74 -12.17 3.74 -6.18
N THR A 75 -13.38 3.50 -5.67
CA THR A 75 -14.21 4.54 -5.05
C THR A 75 -13.55 5.16 -3.81
N LEU A 76 -12.98 4.31 -2.92
CA LEU A 76 -12.28 4.78 -1.73
C LEU A 76 -11.02 5.55 -2.07
N ILE A 77 -10.29 5.11 -3.08
CA ILE A 77 -9.09 5.81 -3.58
C ILE A 77 -9.47 7.20 -4.13
N LYS A 78 -10.54 7.30 -4.92
CA LYS A 78 -11.06 8.58 -5.41
C LYS A 78 -11.40 9.51 -4.24
N LYS A 79 -12.10 9.00 -3.23
CA LYS A 79 -12.43 9.76 -2.01
C LYS A 79 -11.19 10.21 -1.25
N GLY A 80 -10.16 9.35 -1.12
CA GLY A 80 -8.89 9.71 -0.48
C GLY A 80 -8.20 10.89 -1.16
N ARG A 81 -8.17 10.89 -2.49
CA ARG A 81 -7.64 12.00 -3.28
C ARG A 81 -8.43 13.30 -3.09
N GLU A 82 -9.76 13.22 -3.09
CA GLU A 82 -10.63 14.39 -2.84
C GLU A 82 -10.33 15.02 -1.47
N LEU A 83 -9.94 14.22 -0.49
CA LEU A 83 -9.57 14.64 0.86
C LEU A 83 -8.10 15.02 1.02
N GLY A 84 -7.30 15.01 -0.07
CA GLY A 84 -5.88 15.38 -0.04
C GLY A 84 -4.96 14.36 0.61
N MET A 85 -5.39 13.11 0.76
CA MET A 85 -4.58 12.02 1.29
C MET A 85 -3.78 11.33 0.17
N PHE A 86 -2.60 10.81 0.49
CA PHE A 86 -1.92 9.89 -0.42
C PHE A 86 -2.73 8.62 -0.63
N THR A 87 -2.67 8.08 -1.84
CA THR A 87 -3.52 6.94 -2.23
C THR A 87 -2.72 5.85 -2.93
N ILE A 88 -2.93 4.61 -2.47
CA ILE A 88 -2.39 3.41 -3.10
C ILE A 88 -3.55 2.50 -3.51
N LEU A 89 -3.71 2.30 -4.82
CA LEU A 89 -4.67 1.33 -5.34
C LEU A 89 -4.00 -0.03 -5.46
N ARG A 90 -4.51 -1.02 -4.70
CA ARG A 90 -3.94 -2.37 -4.65
C ARG A 90 -4.66 -3.30 -5.63
N TYR A 91 -3.87 -4.04 -6.41
CA TYR A 91 -4.35 -5.07 -7.33
C TYR A 91 -3.74 -6.44 -7.04
N PHE A 92 -4.60 -7.46 -7.10
CA PHE A 92 -4.16 -8.86 -7.15
C PHE A 92 -4.14 -9.31 -8.61
N LEU A 93 -2.96 -9.61 -9.14
CA LEU A 93 -2.75 -10.04 -10.51
C LEU A 93 -2.95 -11.55 -10.64
N LEU A 94 -4.21 -11.98 -10.62
CA LEU A 94 -4.59 -13.41 -10.69
C LEU A 94 -4.79 -13.90 -12.12
N ASP A 95 -5.19 -12.98 -13.02
CA ASP A 95 -5.53 -13.30 -14.40
C ASP A 95 -5.37 -12.12 -15.35
N SER A 96 -5.68 -12.35 -16.63
CA SER A 96 -5.60 -11.30 -17.66
C SER A 96 -6.61 -10.17 -17.45
N MET A 97 -7.73 -10.44 -16.78
CA MET A 97 -8.76 -9.44 -16.49
C MET A 97 -8.27 -8.45 -15.43
N ALA A 98 -7.58 -8.95 -14.40
CA ALA A 98 -6.95 -8.09 -13.39
C ALA A 98 -5.91 -7.16 -14.01
N TYR A 99 -5.13 -7.66 -14.96
CA TYR A 99 -4.15 -6.87 -15.72
C TYR A 99 -4.81 -5.76 -16.55
N GLU A 100 -5.89 -6.07 -17.25
CA GLU A 100 -6.63 -5.10 -18.05
C GLU A 100 -7.33 -4.04 -17.16
N ASN A 101 -7.80 -4.42 -15.97
CA ASN A 101 -8.39 -3.50 -15.00
C ASN A 101 -7.40 -2.43 -14.56
N ILE A 102 -6.12 -2.74 -14.37
CA ILE A 102 -5.10 -1.73 -14.06
C ILE A 102 -5.05 -0.68 -15.18
N ARG A 103 -5.02 -1.13 -16.45
CA ARG A 103 -4.95 -0.24 -17.61
C ARG A 103 -6.13 0.73 -17.67
N GLN A 104 -7.32 0.24 -17.40
CA GLN A 104 -8.55 1.05 -17.49
C GLN A 104 -8.71 1.97 -16.28
N GLN A 105 -8.50 1.46 -15.07
CA GLN A 105 -8.83 2.17 -13.84
C GLN A 105 -7.79 3.23 -13.45
N GLN A 106 -6.50 3.05 -13.80
CA GLN A 106 -5.48 4.04 -13.48
C GLN A 106 -5.80 5.45 -14.02
N HIS A 107 -6.46 5.53 -15.18
CA HIS A 107 -6.84 6.81 -15.77
C HIS A 107 -8.08 7.42 -15.13
N ALA A 108 -9.03 6.60 -14.69
CA ALA A 108 -10.28 7.05 -14.08
C ALA A 108 -10.09 7.49 -12.62
N VAL A 109 -9.24 6.78 -11.88
CA VAL A 109 -9.05 6.99 -10.44
C VAL A 109 -7.83 7.86 -10.14
N LYS A 110 -6.76 7.73 -10.95
CA LYS A 110 -5.48 8.44 -10.82
C LYS A 110 -4.88 8.34 -9.42
N PRO A 111 -4.65 7.13 -8.88
CA PRO A 111 -4.00 6.97 -7.58
C PRO A 111 -2.57 7.51 -7.64
N ASP A 112 -1.98 7.88 -6.49
CA ASP A 112 -0.59 8.31 -6.43
C ASP A 112 0.37 7.15 -6.69
N PHE A 113 -0.01 5.94 -6.23
CA PHE A 113 0.73 4.70 -6.47
C PHE A 113 -0.23 3.55 -6.76
N ILE A 114 0.27 2.55 -7.48
CA ILE A 114 -0.39 1.25 -7.66
C ILE A 114 0.48 0.19 -7.00
N GLU A 115 -0.11 -0.61 -6.12
CA GLU A 115 0.54 -1.78 -5.57
C GLU A 115 0.03 -3.04 -6.26
N VAL A 116 0.94 -3.87 -6.75
CA VAL A 116 0.63 -5.13 -7.44
C VAL A 116 1.10 -6.33 -6.63
N LEU A 117 0.23 -7.31 -6.47
CA LEU A 117 0.48 -8.57 -5.77
C LEU A 117 0.16 -9.75 -6.70
N PRO A 118 0.96 -10.84 -6.66
CA PRO A 118 2.22 -11.00 -5.93
C PRO A 118 3.40 -10.31 -6.61
N GLY A 119 4.36 -9.79 -5.80
CA GLY A 119 5.53 -9.05 -6.23
C GLY A 119 6.67 -9.89 -6.81
N VAL A 120 6.54 -11.22 -6.81
CA VAL A 120 7.54 -12.19 -7.27
C VAL A 120 7.40 -12.57 -8.75
N MET A 121 6.80 -11.71 -9.54
CA MET A 121 6.57 -11.92 -10.98
C MET A 121 7.24 -10.82 -11.83
N PRO A 122 8.58 -10.77 -11.94
CA PRO A 122 9.29 -9.65 -12.55
C PRO A 122 8.87 -9.37 -13.99
N LYS A 123 8.57 -10.41 -14.78
CA LYS A 123 8.08 -10.26 -16.15
C LYS A 123 6.74 -9.50 -16.21
N ILE A 124 5.83 -9.82 -15.31
CA ILE A 124 4.50 -9.16 -15.24
C ILE A 124 4.66 -7.74 -14.70
N ILE A 125 5.44 -7.54 -13.63
CA ILE A 125 5.75 -6.20 -13.09
C ILE A 125 6.33 -5.30 -14.19
N LYS A 126 7.29 -5.79 -14.97
CA LYS A 126 7.87 -5.05 -16.09
C LYS A 126 6.82 -4.61 -17.11
N ASN A 127 5.86 -5.48 -17.42
CA ASN A 127 4.78 -5.14 -18.35
C ASN A 127 3.82 -4.11 -17.75
N VAL A 128 3.48 -4.24 -16.46
CA VAL A 128 2.65 -3.24 -15.75
C VAL A 128 3.35 -1.88 -15.70
N CYS A 129 4.64 -1.84 -15.36
CA CYS A 129 5.42 -0.59 -15.33
C CYS A 129 5.48 0.11 -16.69
N LYS A 130 5.59 -0.65 -17.79
CA LYS A 130 5.57 -0.08 -19.15
C LYS A 130 4.22 0.50 -19.54
N MET A 131 3.14 -0.10 -19.06
CA MET A 131 1.78 0.29 -19.38
C MET A 131 1.27 1.43 -18.48
N SER A 132 1.73 1.47 -17.23
CA SER A 132 1.26 2.42 -16.23
C SER A 132 2.06 3.72 -16.25
N ARG A 133 1.35 4.84 -16.13
CA ARG A 133 1.95 6.15 -15.82
C ARG A 133 2.05 6.42 -14.32
N THR A 134 1.32 5.64 -13.53
CA THR A 134 1.36 5.69 -12.06
C THR A 134 2.49 4.80 -11.58
N PRO A 135 3.34 5.26 -10.64
CA PRO A 135 4.43 4.47 -10.08
C PRO A 135 3.94 3.16 -9.46
N ILE A 136 4.69 2.07 -9.65
CA ILE A 136 4.33 0.73 -9.21
C ILE A 136 5.13 0.33 -7.98
N ILE A 137 4.43 -0.18 -6.97
CA ILE A 137 4.99 -0.86 -5.79
C ILE A 137 4.74 -2.36 -5.98
N ALA A 138 5.75 -3.19 -5.80
CA ALA A 138 5.61 -4.65 -5.83
C ALA A 138 5.44 -5.18 -4.41
N GLY A 139 4.36 -5.95 -4.16
CA GLY A 139 4.05 -6.48 -2.84
C GLY A 139 3.62 -7.93 -2.86
N GLY A 140 3.61 -8.55 -1.67
CA GLY A 140 3.20 -9.95 -1.49
C GLY A 140 4.22 -10.97 -1.98
N LEU A 141 4.45 -11.96 -1.14
CA LEU A 141 5.38 -13.08 -1.33
C LEU A 141 6.87 -12.70 -1.48
N ILE A 142 7.25 -11.44 -1.37
CA ILE A 142 8.65 -10.99 -1.39
C ILE A 142 9.26 -11.33 -0.02
N SER A 143 10.24 -12.26 -0.01
CA SER A 143 10.82 -12.82 1.21
C SER A 143 12.34 -12.78 1.27
N ASP A 144 13.01 -12.42 0.19
CA ASP A 144 14.46 -12.46 0.06
C ASP A 144 14.99 -11.33 -0.84
N ARG A 145 16.31 -11.17 -0.85
CA ARG A 145 17.00 -10.14 -1.61
C ARG A 145 16.83 -10.30 -3.13
N GLU A 146 16.80 -11.52 -3.63
CA GLU A 146 16.65 -11.79 -5.06
C GLU A 146 15.31 -11.28 -5.54
N SER A 147 14.22 -11.62 -4.86
CA SER A 147 12.86 -11.14 -5.16
C SER A 147 12.77 -9.61 -5.10
N VAL A 148 13.43 -8.96 -4.14
CA VAL A 148 13.51 -7.49 -4.06
C VAL A 148 14.20 -6.92 -5.29
N MET A 149 15.38 -7.42 -5.63
CA MET A 149 16.17 -6.92 -6.77
C MET A 149 15.46 -7.16 -8.10
N ASP A 150 14.81 -8.30 -8.25
CA ASP A 150 14.01 -8.63 -9.44
C ASP A 150 12.84 -7.67 -9.64
N ALA A 151 12.10 -7.36 -8.57
CA ALA A 151 10.99 -6.42 -8.62
C ALA A 151 11.46 -5.00 -9.00
N LEU A 152 12.54 -4.51 -8.35
CA LEU A 152 13.10 -3.18 -8.65
C LEU A 152 13.68 -3.13 -10.07
N SER A 153 14.40 -4.17 -10.50
CA SER A 153 14.96 -4.26 -11.87
C SER A 153 13.87 -4.34 -12.93
N ALA A 154 12.69 -4.84 -12.58
CA ALA A 154 11.52 -4.85 -13.45
C ALA A 154 10.87 -3.47 -13.60
N GLY A 155 11.25 -2.49 -12.77
CA GLY A 155 10.77 -1.11 -12.83
C GLY A 155 9.84 -0.69 -11.69
N ALA A 156 9.62 -1.54 -10.68
CA ALA A 156 8.95 -1.11 -9.46
C ALA A 156 9.79 -0.06 -8.73
N ILE A 157 9.15 0.97 -8.18
CA ILE A 157 9.85 2.03 -7.44
C ILE A 157 10.17 1.64 -6.00
N ALA A 158 9.44 0.66 -5.48
CA ALA A 158 9.58 0.14 -4.12
C ALA A 158 9.01 -1.27 -4.03
N VAL A 159 9.35 -1.94 -2.94
CA VAL A 159 8.72 -3.21 -2.54
C VAL A 159 8.01 -3.07 -1.21
N SER A 160 6.95 -3.83 -0.99
CA SER A 160 6.28 -3.98 0.30
C SER A 160 6.38 -5.43 0.76
N SER A 161 6.77 -5.64 2.01
CA SER A 161 6.89 -6.97 2.59
C SER A 161 6.57 -6.97 4.08
N THR A 162 6.09 -8.09 4.58
CA THR A 162 5.94 -8.38 6.02
C THR A 162 7.12 -9.19 6.56
N ASN A 163 8.07 -9.57 5.71
CA ASN A 163 9.25 -10.33 6.11
C ASN A 163 10.32 -9.41 6.69
N HIS A 164 10.75 -9.70 7.93
CA HIS A 164 11.75 -8.92 8.64
C HIS A 164 13.13 -8.94 7.96
N GLU A 165 13.50 -10.03 7.28
CA GLU A 165 14.78 -10.11 6.54
C GLU A 165 14.79 -9.09 5.39
N VAL A 166 13.66 -8.88 4.74
CA VAL A 166 13.52 -7.87 3.67
C VAL A 166 13.64 -6.45 4.22
N TRP A 167 13.19 -6.22 5.48
CA TRP A 167 13.30 -4.90 6.10
C TRP A 167 14.74 -4.51 6.47
N MET A 168 15.65 -5.48 6.55
CA MET A 168 17.06 -5.29 6.91
C MET A 168 17.98 -5.17 5.68
N LEU A 169 17.42 -5.23 4.45
CA LEU A 169 18.18 -5.08 3.20
C LEU A 169 18.42 -3.60 2.89
#